data_215c4b6bf6493a43dee689b2da86244b
#
_entry.id   215c4b6bf6493a43dee689b2da86244b
#
_cell.length_a   1.000
_cell.length_b   1.000
_cell.length_c   1.000
_cell.angle_alpha   90.00
_cell.angle_beta   90.00
_cell.angle_gamma   90.00
#
_symmetry.space_group_name_H-M   'P 1'
#
loop_
_entity.id
_entity.type
_entity.pdbx_description
1 polymer ?
#
loop_
_entity_poly.entity_id
_entity_poly.type
_entity_poly.pdbx_seq_one_letter_code
_entity_poly.pdbx_strand_id
1 'polypeptide(L)'
;MTIHNLKQLAVGERLQHAFLVWDVQTRSYGGDKDCTVLTLSNASGRIESAPFWGADQQRVAGISKGLVAQVIGEVGEFRGKRQLCISSIRVLPDGQVDLSELLPSVGNTEQYWRKLDEWRQAVAGPRLRKVLGLFFDDDDFRRQFEQCPASPVGHHAELGGLLKHVTEVAAIGRMIARISKGDEDLLLAGALLHDIGKLECYTWNGVFEYTDVGRLCGHVVLGSLMFDRRLRECTPAPCLDGEANLIQHMILSHHGKEEFGAAVRPMTLEAEILHYADNASAKAASMAEVLDDPTNFNAEALVTSKKPWQLDGRRGYRGRFDWGVES
;
A
#
# COMPACT_ATOMS: atom_id res chain seq x y z
N MET A 1 -2.18 24.78 -0.18
CA MET A 1 -2.92 24.68 -1.47
C MET A 1 -4.15 23.82 -1.28
N THR A 2 -5.26 24.10 -1.96
CA THR A 2 -6.43 23.22 -1.91
C THR A 2 -6.09 21.93 -2.67
N ILE A 3 -6.03 20.80 -1.99
CA ILE A 3 -5.76 19.51 -2.62
C ILE A 3 -7.04 19.08 -3.36
N HIS A 4 -6.96 18.99 -4.69
CA HIS A 4 -8.07 18.46 -5.47
C HIS A 4 -8.18 16.94 -5.24
N ASN A 5 -9.36 16.48 -4.85
CA ASN A 5 -9.61 15.04 -4.71
C ASN A 5 -9.78 14.39 -6.10
N LEU A 6 -8.72 13.75 -6.60
CA LEU A 6 -8.70 13.15 -7.93
C LEU A 6 -9.79 12.10 -8.16
N LYS A 7 -10.27 11.46 -7.09
CA LYS A 7 -11.35 10.46 -7.14
C LYS A 7 -12.73 11.08 -7.33
N GLN A 8 -12.89 12.40 -7.06
CA GLN A 8 -14.17 13.10 -7.06
C GLN A 8 -14.28 14.20 -8.13
N LEU A 9 -13.23 14.44 -8.93
CA LEU A 9 -13.24 15.46 -9.97
C LEU A 9 -14.40 15.25 -10.95
N ALA A 10 -15.13 16.31 -11.25
CA ALA A 10 -16.18 16.28 -12.26
C ALA A 10 -15.62 16.45 -13.68
N VAL A 11 -16.26 15.84 -14.66
CA VAL A 11 -15.94 16.09 -16.09
C VAL A 11 -16.22 17.57 -16.40
N GLY A 12 -15.28 18.24 -17.06
CA GLY A 12 -15.30 19.69 -17.32
C GLY A 12 -14.66 20.54 -16.23
N GLU A 13 -14.27 19.95 -15.09
CA GLU A 13 -13.59 20.69 -14.02
C GLU A 13 -12.18 21.08 -14.46
N ARG A 14 -11.84 22.36 -14.28
CA ARG A 14 -10.51 22.91 -14.57
C ARG A 14 -9.68 22.93 -13.31
N LEU A 15 -8.42 22.54 -13.45
CA LEU A 15 -7.47 22.54 -12.34
C LEU A 15 -6.11 23.11 -12.73
N GLN A 16 -5.47 23.71 -11.75
CA GLN A 16 -4.05 24.10 -11.79
C GLN A 16 -3.42 23.60 -10.51
N HIS A 17 -2.59 22.54 -10.61
CA HIS A 17 -2.03 21.89 -9.44
C HIS A 17 -0.65 21.30 -9.72
N ALA A 18 0.18 21.15 -8.69
CA ALA A 18 1.42 20.40 -8.75
C ALA A 18 1.13 18.91 -8.60
N PHE A 19 1.74 18.07 -9.44
CA PHE A 19 1.62 16.63 -9.40
C PHE A 19 2.98 15.96 -9.42
N LEU A 20 3.09 14.83 -8.74
CA LEU A 20 4.16 13.89 -8.99
C LEU A 20 3.86 13.12 -10.28
N VAL A 21 4.80 13.08 -11.20
CA VAL A 21 4.74 12.21 -12.38
C VAL A 21 5.00 10.78 -11.92
N TRP A 22 3.91 10.03 -11.75
CA TRP A 22 3.97 8.66 -11.23
C TRP A 22 4.50 7.67 -12.26
N ASP A 23 4.10 7.84 -13.52
CA ASP A 23 4.51 6.99 -14.64
C ASP A 23 4.42 7.74 -15.97
N VAL A 24 5.25 7.32 -16.94
CA VAL A 24 5.26 7.82 -18.31
C VAL A 24 5.24 6.60 -19.23
N GLN A 25 4.15 6.41 -19.95
CA GLN A 25 3.98 5.26 -20.85
C GLN A 25 3.90 5.71 -22.31
N THR A 26 4.71 5.10 -23.18
CA THR A 26 4.50 5.15 -24.61
C THR A 26 3.60 3.99 -25.02
N ARG A 27 2.46 4.29 -25.63
CA ARG A 27 1.49 3.29 -26.13
C ARG A 27 1.48 3.29 -27.64
N SER A 28 1.76 2.12 -28.26
CA SER A 28 1.72 1.91 -29.70
C SER A 28 0.38 1.33 -30.13
N TYR A 29 -0.23 1.94 -31.14
CA TYR A 29 -1.53 1.50 -31.70
C TYR A 29 -1.41 0.95 -33.13
N GLY A 30 -0.18 0.64 -33.57
CA GLY A 30 0.13 0.16 -34.91
C GLY A 30 0.27 1.27 -35.96
N GLY A 31 1.19 1.11 -36.95
CA GLY A 31 1.40 2.02 -38.07
C GLY A 31 1.82 3.43 -37.64
N ASP A 32 2.98 3.59 -37.01
CA ASP A 32 3.58 4.86 -36.55
C ASP A 32 2.67 5.78 -35.69
N LYS A 33 1.68 5.19 -35.04
CA LYS A 33 0.77 5.91 -34.14
C LYS A 33 1.10 5.63 -32.69
N ASP A 34 2.18 6.24 -32.25
CA ASP A 34 2.56 6.22 -30.84
C ASP A 34 2.00 7.44 -30.11
N CYS A 35 1.63 7.26 -28.85
CA CYS A 35 1.26 8.35 -27.98
C CYS A 35 1.93 8.22 -26.63
N THR A 36 2.14 9.33 -25.94
CA THR A 36 2.61 9.36 -24.56
C THR A 36 1.43 9.60 -23.62
N VAL A 37 1.33 8.83 -22.56
CA VAL A 37 0.35 8.99 -21.48
C VAL A 37 1.11 9.17 -20.18
N LEU A 38 0.77 10.19 -19.40
CA LEU A 38 1.29 10.44 -18.08
C LEU A 38 0.31 9.93 -17.04
N THR A 39 0.81 9.26 -16.00
CA THR A 39 0.06 9.05 -14.76
C THR A 39 0.54 10.09 -13.75
N LEU A 40 -0.38 10.90 -13.26
CA LEU A 40 -0.12 11.98 -12.32
C LEU A 40 -0.69 11.61 -10.95
N SER A 41 0.01 11.95 -9.87
CA SER A 41 -0.37 11.65 -8.50
C SER A 41 -0.41 12.90 -7.62
N ASN A 42 -1.36 12.92 -6.68
CA ASN A 42 -1.34 13.76 -5.49
C ASN A 42 -1.78 12.93 -4.28
N ALA A 43 -1.87 13.53 -3.09
CA ALA A 43 -2.23 12.84 -1.84
C ALA A 43 -3.59 12.10 -1.89
N SER A 44 -4.50 12.45 -2.80
CA SER A 44 -5.82 11.82 -2.92
C SER A 44 -5.85 10.60 -3.87
N GLY A 45 -4.81 10.39 -4.67
CA GLY A 45 -4.73 9.29 -5.62
C GLY A 45 -4.02 9.64 -6.92
N ARG A 46 -4.44 8.99 -8.02
CA ARG A 46 -3.80 9.08 -9.34
C ARG A 46 -4.82 9.32 -10.43
N ILE A 47 -4.39 10.01 -11.51
CA ILE A 47 -5.18 10.24 -12.72
C ILE A 47 -4.27 10.10 -13.95
N GLU A 48 -4.77 9.44 -15.01
CA GLU A 48 -4.07 9.43 -16.31
C GLU A 48 -4.34 10.72 -17.08
N SER A 49 -3.35 11.19 -17.86
CA SER A 49 -3.57 12.25 -18.86
C SER A 49 -4.33 11.70 -20.06
N ALA A 50 -4.98 12.59 -20.81
CA ALA A 50 -5.30 12.32 -22.20
C ALA A 50 -4.00 12.00 -22.98
N PRO A 51 -4.05 11.13 -24.02
CA PRO A 51 -2.86 10.79 -24.79
C PRO A 51 -2.30 11.99 -25.54
N PHE A 52 -0.98 12.17 -25.51
CA PHE A 52 -0.27 13.13 -26.36
C PHE A 52 0.13 12.45 -27.66
N TRP A 53 -0.40 12.90 -28.77
CA TRP A 53 -0.19 12.33 -30.11
C TRP A 53 0.74 13.17 -30.97
N GLY A 54 1.51 12.56 -31.85
CA GLY A 54 2.29 13.25 -32.90
C GLY A 54 3.13 14.40 -32.35
N ALA A 55 2.92 15.61 -32.86
CA ALA A 55 3.65 16.80 -32.43
C ALA A 55 3.42 17.18 -30.96
N ASP A 56 2.28 16.83 -30.38
CA ASP A 56 2.00 17.11 -28.97
C ASP A 56 2.92 16.34 -28.01
N GLN A 57 3.55 15.25 -28.43
CA GLN A 57 4.53 14.54 -27.63
C GLN A 57 5.73 15.40 -27.25
N GLN A 58 6.07 16.41 -28.05
CA GLN A 58 7.14 17.35 -27.70
C GLN A 58 6.85 18.16 -26.45
N ARG A 59 5.57 18.37 -26.10
CA ARG A 59 5.17 19.08 -24.87
C ARG A 59 5.54 18.32 -23.60
N VAL A 60 5.71 17.01 -23.71
CA VAL A 60 6.06 16.10 -22.62
C VAL A 60 7.43 15.43 -22.82
N ALA A 61 8.20 15.87 -23.83
CA ALA A 61 9.51 15.37 -24.18
C ALA A 61 10.48 15.61 -23.05
N GLY A 62 10.85 15.28 -22.13
CA GLY A 62 11.69 15.57 -20.96
C GLY A 62 10.97 15.38 -19.64
N ILE A 63 9.70 15.03 -19.70
CA ILE A 63 8.96 14.60 -18.52
C ILE A 63 9.31 13.13 -18.25
N SER A 64 9.80 12.84 -17.05
CA SER A 64 10.11 11.49 -16.62
C SER A 64 9.46 11.16 -15.28
N LYS A 65 9.35 9.88 -15.00
CA LYS A 65 8.88 9.36 -13.72
C LYS A 65 9.69 9.95 -12.56
N GLY A 66 9.00 10.32 -11.49
CA GLY A 66 9.60 10.89 -10.29
C GLY A 66 9.72 12.42 -10.30
N LEU A 67 9.54 13.10 -11.44
CA LEU A 67 9.55 14.57 -11.48
C LEU A 67 8.25 15.13 -10.90
N VAL A 68 8.34 16.33 -10.33
CA VAL A 68 7.19 17.15 -9.93
C VAL A 68 6.89 18.14 -11.05
N ALA A 69 5.64 18.21 -11.46
CA ALA A 69 5.21 19.11 -12.52
C ALA A 69 3.98 19.92 -12.12
N GLN A 70 4.04 21.23 -12.39
CA GLN A 70 2.86 22.11 -12.37
C GLN A 70 2.04 21.83 -13.64
N VAL A 71 0.79 21.45 -13.47
CA VAL A 71 -0.11 21.10 -14.56
C VAL A 71 -1.32 22.01 -14.55
N ILE A 72 -1.72 22.47 -15.74
CA ILE A 72 -2.99 23.14 -16.00
C ILE A 72 -3.76 22.29 -16.99
N GLY A 73 -5.03 21.98 -16.69
CA GLY A 73 -5.83 21.12 -17.53
C GLY A 73 -7.30 21.10 -17.15
N GLU A 74 -8.05 20.31 -17.88
CA GLU A 74 -9.49 20.09 -17.68
C GLU A 74 -9.76 18.59 -17.63
N VAL A 75 -10.64 18.16 -16.73
CA VAL A 75 -11.03 16.76 -16.62
C VAL A 75 -11.93 16.37 -17.78
N GLY A 76 -11.48 15.48 -18.63
CA GLY A 76 -12.23 14.88 -19.71
C GLY A 76 -12.65 13.44 -19.37
N GLU A 77 -13.43 12.86 -20.28
CA GLU A 77 -13.83 11.46 -20.22
C GLU A 77 -13.58 10.77 -21.56
N PHE A 78 -13.02 9.58 -21.53
CA PHE A 78 -12.89 8.71 -22.69
C PHE A 78 -13.26 7.28 -22.34
N ARG A 79 -14.30 6.74 -23.01
CA ARG A 79 -14.81 5.37 -22.78
C ARG A 79 -15.15 5.09 -21.31
N GLY A 80 -15.79 6.05 -20.63
CA GLY A 80 -16.17 5.95 -19.23
C GLY A 80 -15.02 6.10 -18.23
N LYS A 81 -13.81 6.46 -18.69
CA LYS A 81 -12.67 6.76 -17.83
C LYS A 81 -12.38 8.25 -17.81
N ARG A 82 -12.28 8.82 -16.61
CA ARG A 82 -11.78 10.19 -16.43
C ARG A 82 -10.31 10.26 -16.81
N GLN A 83 -9.93 11.33 -17.49
CA GLN A 83 -8.57 11.64 -17.87
C GLN A 83 -8.35 13.13 -17.76
N LEU A 84 -7.10 13.56 -17.58
CA LEU A 84 -6.74 14.98 -17.52
C LEU A 84 -6.29 15.45 -18.90
N CYS A 85 -7.08 16.31 -19.54
CA CYS A 85 -6.73 16.99 -20.78
C CYS A 85 -5.78 18.16 -20.44
N ILE A 86 -4.48 17.93 -20.53
CA ILE A 86 -3.45 18.88 -20.12
C ILE A 86 -3.27 19.97 -21.19
N SER A 87 -3.49 21.23 -20.80
CA SER A 87 -3.23 22.41 -21.63
C SER A 87 -1.80 22.95 -21.44
N SER A 88 -1.25 22.85 -20.22
CA SER A 88 0.12 23.26 -19.91
C SER A 88 0.73 22.32 -18.87
N ILE A 89 2.02 22.00 -19.05
CA ILE A 89 2.81 21.24 -18.08
C ILE A 89 4.22 21.81 -18.00
N ARG A 90 4.74 21.99 -16.79
CA ARG A 90 6.09 22.49 -16.52
C ARG A 90 6.70 21.76 -15.33
N VAL A 91 7.88 21.20 -15.50
CA VAL A 91 8.65 20.61 -14.41
C VAL A 91 9.00 21.68 -13.37
N LEU A 92 8.82 21.36 -12.11
CA LEU A 92 9.20 22.22 -10.98
C LEU A 92 10.58 21.78 -10.46
N PRO A 93 11.39 22.75 -9.98
CA PRO A 93 12.66 22.44 -9.32
C PRO A 93 12.46 21.54 -8.09
N ASP A 94 13.46 20.71 -7.79
CA ASP A 94 13.46 19.86 -6.60
C ASP A 94 13.29 20.69 -5.32
N GLY A 95 12.49 20.18 -4.39
CA GLY A 95 12.22 20.84 -3.10
C GLY A 95 11.24 22.00 -3.15
N GLN A 96 10.68 22.37 -4.30
CA GLN A 96 9.68 23.43 -4.40
C GLN A 96 8.30 23.02 -3.84
N VAL A 97 8.01 21.73 -3.81
CA VAL A 97 6.76 21.17 -3.26
C VAL A 97 7.13 20.01 -2.33
N ASP A 98 6.47 19.92 -1.19
CA ASP A 98 6.61 18.75 -0.31
C ASP A 98 6.01 17.51 -0.99
N LEU A 99 6.83 16.50 -1.21
CA LEU A 99 6.40 15.25 -1.84
C LEU A 99 5.29 14.54 -1.04
N SER A 100 5.22 14.71 0.27
CA SER A 100 4.16 14.14 1.09
C SER A 100 2.76 14.67 0.70
N GLU A 101 2.67 15.88 0.16
CA GLU A 101 1.42 16.45 -0.37
C GLU A 101 1.01 15.84 -1.72
N LEU A 102 1.95 15.19 -2.41
CA LEU A 102 1.76 14.62 -3.76
C LEU A 102 1.63 13.10 -3.77
N LEU A 103 1.87 12.44 -2.65
CA LEU A 103 1.78 10.99 -2.51
C LEU A 103 0.45 10.58 -1.89
N PRO A 104 -0.17 9.48 -2.38
CA PRO A 104 -1.31 8.89 -1.68
C PRO A 104 -0.94 8.59 -0.23
N SER A 105 -1.84 8.89 0.70
CA SER A 105 -1.60 8.74 2.14
C SER A 105 -2.86 8.30 2.85
N VAL A 106 -2.71 7.53 3.93
CA VAL A 106 -3.80 7.21 4.87
C VAL A 106 -4.28 8.43 5.67
N GLY A 107 -3.55 9.55 5.58
CA GLY A 107 -3.82 10.76 6.37
C GLY A 107 -3.31 10.63 7.80
N ASN A 108 -4.18 10.85 8.81
CA ASN A 108 -3.78 10.81 10.21
C ASN A 108 -3.49 9.36 10.67
N THR A 109 -2.24 9.09 11.02
CA THR A 109 -1.73 7.80 11.49
C THR A 109 -1.87 7.58 12.99
N GLU A 110 -2.17 8.63 13.76
CA GLU A 110 -2.23 8.59 15.24
C GLU A 110 -3.20 7.52 15.78
N GLN A 111 -4.34 7.33 15.10
CA GLN A 111 -5.32 6.32 15.49
C GLN A 111 -4.76 4.88 15.40
N TYR A 112 -3.90 4.60 14.42
CA TYR A 112 -3.26 3.29 14.26
C TYR A 112 -2.19 3.09 15.31
N TRP A 113 -1.33 4.10 15.54
CA TRP A 113 -0.31 4.07 16.58
C TRP A 113 -0.89 3.87 17.97
N ARG A 114 -1.96 4.60 18.31
CA ARG A 114 -2.63 4.46 19.60
C ARG A 114 -3.11 3.02 19.83
N LYS A 115 -3.73 2.39 18.82
CA LYS A 115 -4.15 0.99 18.92
C LYS A 115 -2.97 0.03 19.06
N LEU A 116 -1.95 0.21 18.23
CA LEU A 116 -0.75 -0.63 18.25
C LEU A 116 -0.05 -0.55 19.62
N ASP A 117 0.14 0.65 20.14
CA ASP A 117 0.79 0.86 21.43
C ASP A 117 -0.05 0.33 22.60
N GLU A 118 -1.38 0.51 22.57
CA GLU A 118 -2.30 -0.09 23.54
C GLU A 118 -2.17 -1.63 23.55
N TRP A 119 -2.22 -2.25 22.40
CA TRP A 119 -2.10 -3.71 22.31
C TRP A 119 -0.73 -4.22 22.73
N ARG A 120 0.34 -3.56 22.33
CA ARG A 120 1.71 -3.90 22.68
C ARG A 120 1.96 -3.81 24.19
N GLN A 121 1.40 -2.79 24.84
CA GLN A 121 1.50 -2.61 26.29
C GLN A 121 0.69 -3.67 27.06
N ALA A 122 -0.41 -4.17 26.49
CA ALA A 122 -1.25 -5.20 27.06
C ALA A 122 -0.66 -6.62 26.96
N VAL A 123 0.40 -6.85 26.17
CA VAL A 123 1.08 -8.14 26.08
C VAL A 123 1.54 -8.60 27.47
N ALA A 124 1.11 -9.78 27.93
CA ALA A 124 1.41 -10.27 29.27
C ALA A 124 2.88 -10.74 29.41
N GLY A 125 3.43 -11.35 28.35
CA GLY A 125 4.78 -11.92 28.35
C GLY A 125 5.88 -10.85 28.40
N PRO A 126 6.69 -10.74 29.48
CA PRO A 126 7.71 -9.68 29.59
C PRO A 126 8.82 -9.81 28.54
N ARG A 127 9.19 -11.03 28.13
CA ARG A 127 10.17 -11.25 27.07
C ARG A 127 9.61 -10.82 25.71
N LEU A 128 8.36 -11.13 25.45
CA LEU A 128 7.70 -10.73 24.20
C LEU A 128 7.56 -9.20 24.09
N ARG A 129 7.22 -8.52 25.21
CA ARG A 129 7.25 -7.05 25.27
C ARG A 129 8.63 -6.48 24.95
N LYS A 130 9.70 -7.09 25.48
CA LYS A 130 11.08 -6.66 25.16
C LYS A 130 11.40 -6.82 23.68
N VAL A 131 11.01 -7.95 23.08
CA VAL A 131 11.19 -8.16 21.63
C VAL A 131 10.47 -7.10 20.82
N LEU A 132 9.20 -6.81 21.11
CA LEU A 132 8.45 -5.75 20.45
C LEU A 132 9.07 -4.37 20.69
N GLY A 133 9.63 -4.10 21.86
CA GLY A 133 10.33 -2.88 22.20
C GLY A 133 11.56 -2.62 21.33
N LEU A 134 12.28 -3.67 20.89
CA LEU A 134 13.44 -3.51 20.00
C LEU A 134 13.10 -2.80 18.68
N PHE A 135 11.85 -2.85 18.28
CA PHE A 135 11.36 -2.21 17.04
C PHE A 135 10.56 -0.94 17.36
N PHE A 136 9.53 -1.08 18.18
CA PHE A 136 8.53 -0.05 18.38
C PHE A 136 8.84 0.97 19.49
N ASP A 137 9.96 0.85 20.22
CA ASP A 137 10.52 1.88 21.09
C ASP A 137 11.67 2.63 20.41
N ASP A 138 12.01 2.30 19.17
CA ASP A 138 12.97 2.98 18.31
C ASP A 138 12.24 4.02 17.44
N ASP A 139 12.50 5.30 17.68
CA ASP A 139 11.84 6.41 16.97
C ASP A 139 12.15 6.43 15.46
N ASP A 140 13.36 6.00 15.05
CA ASP A 140 13.72 5.91 13.64
C ASP A 140 12.96 4.81 12.93
N PHE A 141 12.83 3.66 13.58
CA PHE A 141 12.00 2.56 13.07
C PHE A 141 10.53 2.99 12.95
N ARG A 142 9.98 3.63 13.98
CA ARG A 142 8.59 4.11 13.97
C ARG A 142 8.34 5.10 12.84
N ARG A 143 9.24 6.05 12.59
CA ARG A 143 9.11 7.02 11.48
C ARG A 143 9.10 6.32 10.13
N GLN A 144 10.02 5.38 9.91
CA GLN A 144 10.05 4.61 8.66
C GLN A 144 8.80 3.75 8.49
N PHE A 145 8.37 3.06 9.55
CA PHE A 145 7.19 2.21 9.56
C PHE A 145 5.90 2.99 9.28
N GLU A 146 5.80 4.21 9.84
CA GLU A 146 4.69 5.13 9.62
C GLU A 146 4.59 5.62 8.17
N GLN A 147 5.70 5.78 7.47
CA GLN A 147 5.73 6.30 6.11
C GLN A 147 5.65 5.19 5.06
N CYS A 148 6.04 3.98 5.40
CA CYS A 148 6.15 2.88 4.46
C CYS A 148 4.77 2.49 3.88
N PRO A 149 4.64 2.32 2.55
CA PRO A 149 3.47 1.71 1.94
C PRO A 149 3.43 0.20 2.22
N ALA A 150 2.24 -0.40 2.25
CA ALA A 150 2.14 -1.86 2.36
C ALA A 150 2.55 -2.57 1.06
N SER A 151 2.43 -1.88 -0.07
CA SER A 151 2.88 -2.36 -1.38
C SER A 151 3.18 -1.19 -2.31
N PRO A 152 4.03 -1.32 -3.33
CA PRO A 152 4.21 -0.27 -4.33
C PRO A 152 2.99 -0.06 -5.23
N VAL A 153 2.19 -1.12 -5.43
CA VAL A 153 1.00 -1.12 -6.28
C VAL A 153 -0.06 -2.03 -5.65
N GLY A 154 -1.32 -1.62 -5.67
CA GLY A 154 -2.45 -2.40 -5.13
C GLY A 154 -2.87 -1.92 -3.76
N HIS A 155 -3.33 -2.84 -2.89
CA HIS A 155 -3.88 -2.49 -1.59
C HIS A 155 -2.87 -1.73 -0.71
N HIS A 156 -3.37 -0.68 -0.06
CA HIS A 156 -2.57 0.17 0.83
C HIS A 156 -1.26 0.69 0.20
N ALA A 157 -1.26 0.96 -1.13
CA ALA A 157 -0.15 1.60 -1.84
C ALA A 157 -0.16 3.13 -1.58
N GLU A 158 -0.02 3.50 -0.32
CA GLU A 158 -0.12 4.85 0.23
C GLU A 158 0.82 5.02 1.41
N LEU A 159 1.27 6.23 1.69
CA LEU A 159 2.06 6.53 2.90
C LEU A 159 1.24 6.15 4.14
N GLY A 160 1.87 5.45 5.08
CA GLY A 160 1.17 4.87 6.23
C GLY A 160 0.44 3.57 5.94
N GLY A 161 0.48 3.09 4.71
CA GLY A 161 -0.20 1.87 4.29
C GLY A 161 0.24 0.64 5.06
N LEU A 162 1.55 0.50 5.37
CA LEU A 162 2.07 -0.59 6.17
C LEU A 162 1.51 -0.57 7.60
N LEU A 163 1.52 0.58 8.26
CA LEU A 163 0.98 0.73 9.62
C LEU A 163 -0.51 0.40 9.68
N LYS A 164 -1.29 0.88 8.70
CA LYS A 164 -2.71 0.57 8.55
C LYS A 164 -2.93 -0.93 8.37
N HIS A 165 -2.24 -1.55 7.40
CA HIS A 165 -2.31 -2.98 7.10
C HIS A 165 -2.01 -3.84 8.34
N VAL A 166 -0.88 -3.61 9.00
CA VAL A 166 -0.48 -4.34 10.20
C VAL A 166 -1.50 -4.21 11.33
N THR A 167 -2.11 -3.02 11.49
CA THR A 167 -3.18 -2.80 12.47
C THR A 167 -4.43 -3.61 12.14
N GLU A 168 -4.82 -3.68 10.85
CA GLU A 168 -5.94 -4.50 10.37
C GLU A 168 -5.67 -5.99 10.60
N VAL A 169 -4.49 -6.48 10.20
CA VAL A 169 -4.06 -7.88 10.39
C VAL A 169 -4.09 -8.26 11.87
N ALA A 170 -3.55 -7.41 12.74
CA ALA A 170 -3.57 -7.63 14.18
C ALA A 170 -5.01 -7.69 14.74
N ALA A 171 -5.91 -6.82 14.29
CA ALA A 171 -7.31 -6.82 14.73
C ALA A 171 -8.04 -8.10 14.31
N ILE A 172 -7.90 -8.49 13.04
CA ILE A 172 -8.52 -9.71 12.49
C ILE A 172 -7.95 -10.95 13.19
N GLY A 173 -6.62 -11.06 13.24
CA GLY A 173 -5.94 -12.23 13.78
C GLY A 173 -6.25 -12.45 15.26
N ARG A 174 -6.28 -11.40 16.08
CA ARG A 174 -6.66 -11.51 17.50
C ARG A 174 -8.09 -12.00 17.69
N MET A 175 -9.03 -11.59 16.85
CA MET A 175 -10.39 -12.11 16.90
C MET A 175 -10.43 -13.61 16.62
N ILE A 176 -9.69 -14.06 15.60
CA ILE A 176 -9.60 -15.49 15.27
C ILE A 176 -8.91 -16.26 16.40
N ALA A 177 -7.79 -15.75 16.94
CA ALA A 177 -7.06 -16.40 18.03
C ALA A 177 -7.94 -16.63 19.27
N ARG A 178 -8.78 -15.65 19.64
CA ARG A 178 -9.76 -15.80 20.73
C ARG A 178 -10.71 -16.96 20.51
N ILE A 179 -11.25 -17.05 19.29
CA ILE A 179 -12.23 -18.11 18.93
C ILE A 179 -11.57 -19.47 18.92
N SER A 180 -10.36 -19.56 18.38
CA SER A 180 -9.60 -20.83 18.25
C SER A 180 -8.75 -21.17 19.47
N LYS A 181 -8.75 -20.34 20.51
CA LYS A 181 -7.93 -20.52 21.73
C LYS A 181 -6.42 -20.54 21.42
N GLY A 182 -5.97 -19.77 20.44
CA GLY A 182 -4.57 -19.50 20.17
C GLY A 182 -3.97 -18.51 21.16
N ASP A 183 -2.65 -18.41 21.15
CA ASP A 183 -1.91 -17.42 21.94
C ASP A 183 -2.07 -16.02 21.30
N GLU A 184 -2.92 -15.16 21.89
CA GLU A 184 -3.18 -13.81 21.40
C GLU A 184 -1.93 -12.93 21.43
N ASP A 185 -1.04 -13.09 22.40
CA ASP A 185 0.18 -12.29 22.53
C ASP A 185 1.21 -12.67 21.46
N LEU A 186 1.40 -13.98 21.23
CA LEU A 186 2.28 -14.46 20.17
C LEU A 186 1.76 -14.06 18.79
N LEU A 187 0.43 -14.22 18.56
CA LEU A 187 -0.19 -13.77 17.32
C LEU A 187 0.01 -12.27 17.09
N LEU A 188 -0.22 -11.45 18.12
CA LEU A 188 -0.01 -10.01 18.04
C LEU A 188 1.43 -9.69 17.64
N ALA A 189 2.41 -10.33 18.27
CA ALA A 189 3.82 -10.12 17.93
C ALA A 189 4.11 -10.51 16.47
N GLY A 190 3.62 -11.65 16.02
CA GLY A 190 3.72 -12.06 14.62
C GLY A 190 3.06 -11.04 13.67
N ALA A 191 1.84 -10.61 13.99
CA ALA A 191 1.12 -9.62 13.17
C ALA A 191 1.85 -8.27 13.10
N LEU A 192 2.47 -7.82 14.19
CA LEU A 192 3.22 -6.55 14.19
C LEU A 192 4.56 -6.65 13.45
N LEU A 193 5.17 -7.83 13.35
CA LEU A 193 6.51 -8.03 12.82
C LEU A 193 6.56 -8.73 11.45
N HIS A 194 5.45 -9.30 10.94
CA HIS A 194 5.48 -10.11 9.73
C HIS A 194 6.05 -9.37 8.51
N ASP A 195 5.76 -8.09 8.41
CA ASP A 195 6.02 -7.24 7.24
C ASP A 195 7.13 -6.20 7.44
N ILE A 196 7.91 -6.27 8.54
CA ILE A 196 8.98 -5.28 8.83
C ILE A 196 10.03 -5.19 7.72
N GLY A 197 10.23 -6.27 6.95
CA GLY A 197 11.16 -6.29 5.83
C GLY A 197 10.76 -5.38 4.67
N LYS A 198 9.52 -4.88 4.63
CA LYS A 198 9.07 -3.90 3.65
C LYS A 198 9.84 -2.59 3.77
N LEU A 199 10.37 -2.25 4.96
CA LEU A 199 11.20 -1.07 5.18
C LEU A 199 12.52 -1.10 4.37
N GLU A 200 13.08 -2.27 4.14
CA GLU A 200 14.28 -2.44 3.29
C GLU A 200 13.90 -2.79 1.85
N CYS A 201 12.67 -3.29 1.64
CA CYS A 201 12.20 -3.77 0.34
C CYS A 201 11.71 -2.65 -0.58
N TYR A 202 11.22 -1.54 -0.03
CA TYR A 202 10.60 -0.44 -0.79
C TYR A 202 11.30 0.89 -0.59
N THR A 203 11.12 1.79 -1.58
CA THR A 203 11.37 3.22 -1.47
C THR A 203 10.04 3.97 -1.58
N TRP A 204 9.94 5.12 -0.88
CA TRP A 204 8.72 5.96 -0.88
C TRP A 204 9.02 7.48 -0.86
N ASN A 205 10.28 7.85 -1.11
CA ASN A 205 10.67 9.25 -1.28
C ASN A 205 10.39 9.74 -2.71
N GLY A 206 9.17 9.50 -3.20
CA GLY A 206 8.74 9.72 -4.55
C GLY A 206 7.78 8.62 -4.98
N VAL A 207 7.92 8.12 -6.20
CA VAL A 207 7.15 6.97 -6.66
C VAL A 207 7.53 5.73 -5.84
N PHE A 208 6.52 4.98 -5.37
CA PHE A 208 6.77 3.77 -4.61
C PHE A 208 7.37 2.68 -5.50
N GLU A 209 8.53 2.18 -5.13
CA GLU A 209 9.27 1.19 -5.92
C GLU A 209 9.96 0.16 -5.04
N TYR A 210 10.33 -0.95 -5.63
CA TYR A 210 11.24 -1.90 -5.00
C TYR A 210 12.67 -1.36 -5.03
N THR A 211 13.38 -1.52 -3.92
CA THR A 211 14.85 -1.42 -3.89
C THR A 211 15.48 -2.60 -4.64
N ASP A 212 16.76 -2.49 -4.99
CA ASP A 212 17.46 -3.62 -5.61
C ASP A 212 17.47 -4.84 -4.69
N VAL A 213 17.76 -4.64 -3.40
CA VAL A 213 17.73 -5.73 -2.41
C VAL A 213 16.32 -6.28 -2.21
N GLY A 214 15.30 -5.43 -2.28
CA GLY A 214 13.90 -5.84 -2.23
C GLY A 214 13.50 -6.74 -3.39
N ARG A 215 14.01 -6.47 -4.60
CA ARG A 215 13.80 -7.34 -5.78
C ARG A 215 14.55 -8.66 -5.70
N LEU A 216 15.76 -8.65 -5.12
CA LEU A 216 16.61 -9.84 -5.02
C LEU A 216 16.18 -10.78 -3.90
N CYS A 217 15.79 -10.26 -2.75
CA CYS A 217 15.55 -11.04 -1.54
C CYS A 217 14.06 -11.14 -1.14
N GLY A 218 13.27 -10.14 -1.46
CA GLY A 218 11.89 -10.04 -1.00
C GLY A 218 11.75 -9.68 0.48
N HIS A 219 10.60 -9.10 0.85
CA HIS A 219 10.38 -8.59 2.22
C HIS A 219 10.32 -9.69 3.29
N VAL A 220 9.87 -10.90 2.96
CA VAL A 220 9.83 -12.04 3.89
C VAL A 220 11.22 -12.38 4.44
N VAL A 221 12.19 -12.51 3.53
CA VAL A 221 13.59 -12.80 3.89
C VAL A 221 14.22 -11.59 4.58
N LEU A 222 14.04 -10.38 4.04
CA LEU A 222 14.58 -9.16 4.64
C LEU A 222 14.02 -8.93 6.06
N GLY A 223 12.74 -9.21 6.29
CA GLY A 223 12.10 -9.14 7.61
C GLY A 223 12.72 -10.14 8.60
N SER A 224 12.94 -11.38 8.16
CA SER A 224 13.60 -12.40 8.99
C SER A 224 15.02 -12.00 9.35
N LEU A 225 15.80 -11.46 8.40
CA LEU A 225 17.15 -10.96 8.65
C LEU A 225 17.18 -9.73 9.57
N MET A 226 16.25 -8.79 9.39
CA MET A 226 16.12 -7.62 10.26
C MET A 226 15.78 -8.04 11.69
N PHE A 227 14.86 -9.00 11.86
CA PHE A 227 14.50 -9.56 13.16
C PHE A 227 15.71 -10.20 13.86
N ASP A 228 16.43 -11.10 13.19
CA ASP A 228 17.63 -11.77 13.72
C ASP A 228 18.72 -10.78 14.10
N ARG A 229 18.99 -9.78 13.27
CA ARG A 229 19.98 -8.73 13.51
C ARG A 229 19.68 -7.97 14.80
N ARG A 230 18.45 -7.49 14.98
CA ARG A 230 18.07 -6.75 16.19
C ARG A 230 18.11 -7.60 17.47
N LEU A 231 17.80 -8.89 17.39
CA LEU A 231 17.95 -9.79 18.53
C LEU A 231 19.41 -9.96 18.93
N ARG A 232 20.33 -10.15 17.96
CA ARG A 232 21.76 -10.34 18.21
C ARG A 232 22.46 -9.09 18.76
N GLU A 233 21.99 -7.92 18.43
CA GLU A 233 22.50 -6.66 18.95
C GLU A 233 22.10 -6.41 20.42
N CYS A 234 21.15 -7.18 20.94
CA CYS A 234 20.66 -7.03 22.31
C CYS A 234 21.42 -7.92 23.30
N THR A 235 22.02 -7.31 24.31
CA THR A 235 22.71 -8.04 25.39
C THR A 235 22.20 -7.57 26.74
N PRO A 236 21.64 -8.45 27.62
CA PRO A 236 21.37 -9.87 27.38
C PRO A 236 20.26 -10.09 26.34
N ALA A 237 20.22 -11.33 25.78
CA ALA A 237 19.17 -11.71 24.83
C ALA A 237 17.77 -11.40 25.39
N PRO A 238 16.85 -10.81 24.57
CA PRO A 238 15.53 -10.36 25.05
C PRO A 238 14.55 -11.52 25.27
N CYS A 239 14.77 -12.67 24.63
CA CYS A 239 13.95 -13.87 24.69
C CYS A 239 14.79 -15.14 24.55
N LEU A 240 14.14 -16.29 24.70
CA LEU A 240 14.77 -17.59 24.46
C LEU A 240 14.82 -17.91 22.97
N ASP A 241 15.79 -18.73 22.53
CA ASP A 241 15.93 -19.13 21.13
C ASP A 241 14.65 -19.76 20.56
N GLY A 242 13.97 -20.60 21.34
CA GLY A 242 12.70 -21.20 20.92
C GLY A 242 11.57 -20.17 20.71
N GLU A 243 11.54 -19.10 21.52
CA GLU A 243 10.57 -18.00 21.37
C GLU A 243 10.89 -17.16 20.14
N ALA A 244 12.18 -16.88 19.91
CA ALA A 244 12.64 -16.19 18.71
C ALA A 244 12.28 -16.97 17.43
N ASN A 245 12.49 -18.30 17.45
CA ASN A 245 12.17 -19.18 16.32
C ASN A 245 10.67 -19.17 15.98
N LEU A 246 9.77 -19.05 16.96
CA LEU A 246 8.33 -18.96 16.70
C LEU A 246 7.97 -17.68 15.95
N ILE A 247 8.48 -16.53 16.39
CA ILE A 247 8.24 -15.25 15.70
C ILE A 247 8.86 -15.26 14.30
N GLN A 248 10.09 -15.74 14.18
CA GLN A 248 10.78 -15.85 12.90
C GLN A 248 10.04 -16.78 11.93
N HIS A 249 9.49 -17.90 12.44
CA HIS A 249 8.63 -18.79 11.67
C HIS A 249 7.38 -18.07 11.15
N MET A 250 6.74 -17.25 11.98
CA MET A 250 5.57 -16.46 11.55
C MET A 250 5.94 -15.47 10.45
N ILE A 251 7.10 -14.79 10.53
CA ILE A 251 7.60 -13.92 9.47
C ILE A 251 7.84 -14.71 8.18
N LEU A 252 8.48 -15.87 8.25
CA LEU A 252 8.85 -16.68 7.07
C LEU A 252 7.65 -17.36 6.41
N SER A 253 6.55 -17.58 7.13
CA SER A 253 5.42 -18.40 6.68
C SER A 253 4.13 -17.61 6.41
N HIS A 254 4.06 -16.30 6.71
CA HIS A 254 2.80 -15.55 6.68
C HIS A 254 2.09 -15.55 5.31
N HIS A 255 2.80 -15.72 4.20
CA HIS A 255 2.17 -15.89 2.89
C HIS A 255 1.51 -17.28 2.68
N GLY A 256 1.70 -18.23 3.60
CA GLY A 256 1.02 -19.52 3.66
C GLY A 256 1.56 -20.57 2.70
N LYS A 257 1.86 -20.21 1.46
CA LYS A 257 2.34 -21.13 0.41
C LYS A 257 3.58 -20.58 -0.27
N GLU A 258 4.47 -21.50 -0.67
CA GLU A 258 5.71 -21.17 -1.37
C GLU A 258 5.42 -20.46 -2.72
N GLU A 259 4.37 -20.84 -3.42
CA GLU A 259 3.91 -20.16 -4.65
C GLU A 259 3.49 -18.71 -4.46
N PHE A 260 3.19 -18.31 -3.21
CA PHE A 260 2.88 -16.92 -2.83
C PHE A 260 4.07 -16.19 -2.18
N GLY A 261 5.23 -16.85 -2.08
CA GLY A 261 6.47 -16.28 -1.56
C GLY A 261 6.75 -16.60 -0.09
N ALA A 262 6.02 -17.51 0.55
CA ALA A 262 6.39 -18.04 1.84
C ALA A 262 7.69 -18.87 1.72
N ALA A 263 8.63 -18.69 2.64
CA ALA A 263 9.84 -19.52 2.67
C ALA A 263 9.53 -20.93 3.20
N VAL A 264 8.56 -21.06 4.09
CA VAL A 264 8.04 -22.31 4.65
C VAL A 264 6.53 -22.16 4.88
N ARG A 265 5.81 -23.27 4.97
CA ARG A 265 4.38 -23.25 5.32
C ARG A 265 4.17 -23.03 6.81
N PRO A 266 3.03 -22.42 7.23
CA PRO A 266 2.65 -22.30 8.62
C PRO A 266 2.62 -23.67 9.35
N MET A 267 3.25 -23.75 10.52
CA MET A 267 3.33 -24.97 11.33
C MET A 267 2.79 -24.77 12.74
N THR A 268 2.38 -23.55 13.10
CA THR A 268 1.73 -23.26 14.38
C THR A 268 0.35 -22.69 14.15
N LEU A 269 -0.51 -22.76 15.16
CA LEU A 269 -1.86 -22.19 15.10
C LEU A 269 -1.82 -20.69 14.80
N GLU A 270 -0.92 -19.96 15.47
CA GLU A 270 -0.77 -18.52 15.32
C GLU A 270 -0.24 -18.14 13.93
N ALA A 271 0.70 -18.93 13.37
CA ALA A 271 1.20 -18.70 12.01
C ALA A 271 0.11 -18.92 10.95
N GLU A 272 -0.73 -19.96 11.12
CA GLU A 272 -1.88 -20.22 10.25
C GLU A 272 -2.91 -19.10 10.35
N ILE A 273 -3.23 -18.65 11.58
CA ILE A 273 -4.14 -17.52 11.80
C ILE A 273 -3.58 -16.25 11.16
N LEU A 274 -2.29 -15.97 11.31
CA LEU A 274 -1.63 -14.81 10.72
C LEU A 274 -1.77 -14.82 9.21
N HIS A 275 -1.51 -15.95 8.55
CA HIS A 275 -1.67 -16.10 7.11
C HIS A 275 -3.08 -15.70 6.64
N TYR A 276 -4.13 -16.22 7.30
CA TYR A 276 -5.51 -15.88 6.91
C TYR A 276 -5.87 -14.44 7.26
N ALA A 277 -5.37 -13.88 8.36
CA ALA A 277 -5.63 -12.49 8.74
C ALA A 277 -4.99 -11.51 7.75
N ASP A 278 -3.74 -11.75 7.33
CA ASP A 278 -3.02 -11.00 6.32
C ASP A 278 -3.75 -11.04 4.97
N ASN A 279 -4.07 -12.24 4.50
CA ASN A 279 -4.81 -12.42 3.24
C ASN A 279 -6.20 -11.76 3.28
N ALA A 280 -6.91 -11.83 4.42
CA ALA A 280 -8.21 -11.18 4.59
C ALA A 280 -8.12 -9.65 4.48
N SER A 281 -7.15 -9.02 5.18
CA SER A 281 -6.89 -7.58 5.07
C SER A 281 -6.59 -7.18 3.63
N ALA A 282 -5.61 -7.84 2.98
CA ALA A 282 -5.20 -7.54 1.62
C ALA A 282 -6.32 -7.68 0.60
N LYS A 283 -7.10 -8.78 0.66
CA LYS A 283 -8.19 -9.06 -0.30
C LYS A 283 -9.42 -8.16 -0.07
N ALA A 284 -9.74 -7.85 1.20
CA ALA A 284 -10.82 -6.92 1.52
C ALA A 284 -10.50 -5.50 1.02
N ALA A 285 -9.28 -5.02 1.27
CA ALA A 285 -8.83 -3.72 0.79
C ALA A 285 -8.84 -3.65 -0.74
N SER A 286 -8.28 -4.66 -1.43
CA SER A 286 -8.30 -4.74 -2.90
C SER A 286 -9.72 -4.73 -3.48
N MET A 287 -10.65 -5.46 -2.85
CA MET A 287 -12.05 -5.47 -3.27
C MET A 287 -12.68 -4.09 -3.07
N ALA A 288 -12.49 -3.46 -1.91
CA ALA A 288 -13.03 -2.14 -1.61
C ALA A 288 -12.53 -1.09 -2.63
N GLU A 289 -11.21 -1.04 -2.88
CA GLU A 289 -10.62 -0.12 -3.88
C GLU A 289 -11.24 -0.30 -5.27
N VAL A 290 -11.43 -1.55 -5.71
CA VAL A 290 -12.03 -1.82 -7.02
C VAL A 290 -13.48 -1.39 -7.08
N LEU A 291 -14.25 -1.60 -6.00
CA LEU A 291 -15.68 -1.26 -5.95
C LEU A 291 -15.90 0.26 -5.81
N ASP A 292 -15.00 0.96 -5.15
CA ASP A 292 -15.06 2.41 -4.96
C ASP A 292 -14.59 3.21 -6.20
N ASP A 293 -13.86 2.58 -7.13
CA ASP A 293 -13.42 3.23 -8.36
C ASP A 293 -14.49 3.12 -9.46
N PRO A 294 -15.21 4.22 -9.79
CA PRO A 294 -16.25 4.22 -10.80
C PRO A 294 -15.73 3.86 -12.21
N THR A 295 -14.42 4.02 -12.46
CA THR A 295 -13.81 3.70 -13.76
C THR A 295 -13.77 2.18 -14.04
N ASN A 296 -14.00 1.36 -13.04
CA ASN A 296 -14.13 -0.09 -13.18
C ASN A 296 -15.50 -0.54 -13.71
N PHE A 297 -16.46 0.40 -13.85
CA PHE A 297 -17.84 0.09 -14.23
C PHE A 297 -18.26 0.84 -15.50
N ASN A 298 -19.19 0.29 -16.25
CA ASN A 298 -19.86 0.99 -17.34
C ASN A 298 -21.13 1.65 -16.77
N ALA A 299 -21.24 2.96 -16.88
CA ALA A 299 -22.42 3.73 -16.46
C ALA A 299 -23.09 3.18 -15.15
N GLU A 300 -24.35 2.75 -15.28
CA GLU A 300 -25.15 2.22 -14.18
C GLU A 300 -24.88 0.74 -13.82
N ALA A 301 -23.85 0.12 -14.44
CA ALA A 301 -23.56 -1.28 -14.20
C ALA A 301 -23.14 -1.54 -12.76
N LEU A 302 -23.65 -2.61 -12.16
CA LEU A 302 -23.29 -3.06 -10.82
C LEU A 302 -22.10 -4.03 -10.81
N VAL A 303 -21.71 -4.55 -11.96
CA VAL A 303 -20.58 -5.48 -12.15
C VAL A 303 -19.45 -4.75 -12.88
N THR A 304 -18.21 -4.96 -12.45
CA THR A 304 -17.05 -4.37 -13.12
C THR A 304 -17.01 -4.76 -14.61
N SER A 305 -16.69 -3.78 -15.47
CA SER A 305 -16.64 -3.96 -16.94
C SER A 305 -15.52 -4.92 -17.37
N LYS A 306 -14.42 -4.94 -16.62
CA LYS A 306 -13.26 -5.81 -16.80
C LYS A 306 -13.04 -6.68 -15.56
N LYS A 307 -12.06 -7.57 -15.63
CA LYS A 307 -11.54 -8.32 -14.51
C LYS A 307 -10.31 -7.57 -13.99
N PRO A 308 -10.42 -6.76 -12.92
CA PRO A 308 -9.28 -6.07 -12.36
C PRO A 308 -8.24 -7.08 -11.86
N TRP A 309 -6.97 -6.80 -12.08
CA TRP A 309 -5.90 -7.71 -11.65
C TRP A 309 -5.86 -7.88 -10.13
N GLN A 310 -6.26 -6.85 -9.37
CA GLN A 310 -6.36 -6.87 -7.90
C GLN A 310 -7.33 -7.95 -7.38
N LEU A 311 -8.25 -8.41 -8.23
CA LEU A 311 -9.26 -9.43 -7.88
C LEU A 311 -8.94 -10.82 -8.44
N ASP A 312 -7.68 -11.12 -8.74
CA ASP A 312 -7.23 -12.44 -9.22
C ASP A 312 -8.09 -12.97 -10.39
N GLY A 313 -8.40 -12.11 -11.35
CA GLY A 313 -9.19 -12.45 -12.53
C GLY A 313 -10.70 -12.59 -12.30
N ARG A 314 -11.20 -12.22 -11.13
CA ARG A 314 -12.64 -12.15 -10.81
C ARG A 314 -13.21 -10.77 -11.17
N ARG A 315 -14.54 -10.68 -11.23
CA ARG A 315 -15.27 -9.40 -11.30
C ARG A 315 -15.75 -9.00 -9.92
N GLY A 316 -15.85 -7.68 -9.69
CA GLY A 316 -16.49 -7.11 -8.51
C GLY A 316 -17.97 -6.79 -8.75
N TYR A 317 -18.77 -6.78 -7.69
CA TYR A 317 -20.18 -6.39 -7.68
C TYR A 317 -20.40 -5.33 -6.60
N ARG A 318 -20.90 -4.13 -6.98
CA ARG A 318 -21.09 -2.98 -6.09
C ARG A 318 -22.53 -2.75 -5.62
N GLY A 319 -23.47 -3.65 -5.96
CA GLY A 319 -24.85 -3.51 -5.53
C GLY A 319 -24.97 -3.58 -4.00
N ARG A 320 -25.62 -2.58 -3.43
CA ARG A 320 -25.97 -2.52 -2.00
C ARG A 320 -27.46 -2.29 -1.89
N PHE A 321 -28.08 -2.89 -0.90
CA PHE A 321 -29.50 -2.79 -0.61
C PHE A 321 -29.68 -2.40 0.85
N ASP A 322 -30.70 -1.61 1.14
CA ASP A 322 -31.01 -1.14 2.50
C ASP A 322 -31.66 -2.22 3.38
N TRP A 323 -32.09 -3.34 2.76
CA TRP A 323 -32.76 -4.45 3.44
C TRP A 323 -34.01 -4.03 4.22
N GLY A 324 -34.64 -2.91 3.82
CA GLY A 324 -35.84 -2.36 4.48
C GLY A 324 -35.52 -1.59 5.79
N VAL A 325 -34.25 -1.18 5.99
CA VAL A 325 -33.88 -0.28 7.09
C VAL A 325 -34.38 1.12 6.72
N GLU A 326 -35.33 1.64 7.49
CA GLU A 326 -35.78 3.02 7.35
C GLU A 326 -34.63 3.98 7.70
N SER A 327 -34.29 4.87 6.77
CA SER A 327 -33.19 5.85 6.88
C SER A 327 -33.58 7.08 7.69
#